data_b0ca809e9c3dfd4514eb7faecd878bb2
#
_entry.id   b0ca809e9c3dfd4514eb7faecd878bb2
#
_cell.length_a   1.000
_cell.length_b   1.000
_cell.length_c   1.000
_cell.angle_alpha   90.00
_cell.angle_beta   90.00
_cell.angle_gamma   90.00
#
_symmetry.space_group_name_H-M   'P 1'
#
loop_
_entity.id
_entity.type
_entity.pdbx_description
1 polymer ?
#
loop_
_entity_poly.entity_id
_entity_poly.type
_entity_poly.pdbx_seq_one_letter_code
_entity_poly.pdbx_strand_id
1 'polypeptide(L)'
;MSEIQGVARFTFHEGKVEEFKRLCAQVMDVVRAKDIGTLQYVIYLNDDQSEGVVYERYQNSEAVIEHATHVGDLMEAIFATGSVSGELLGEPSAELTAATAGSGVSIFRPFLSM
;
A
#
# COMPACT_ATOMS: atom_id res chain seq x y z
N MET A 1 6.50 -13.26 -15.28
CA MET A 1 5.73 -12.14 -14.76
C MET A 1 6.21 -11.82 -13.38
N SER A 2 6.53 -10.58 -13.16
CA SER A 2 7.12 -10.16 -11.91
C SER A 2 6.06 -9.76 -10.91
N GLU A 3 6.19 -10.25 -9.69
CA GLU A 3 5.40 -9.74 -8.58
C GLU A 3 5.81 -8.30 -8.31
N ILE A 4 4.88 -7.53 -7.77
CA ILE A 4 5.14 -6.18 -7.28
C ILE A 4 4.85 -6.19 -5.78
N GLN A 5 5.74 -5.57 -5.01
CA GLN A 5 5.54 -5.37 -3.58
C GLN A 5 5.39 -3.89 -3.30
N GLY A 6 4.55 -3.56 -2.35
CA GLY A 6 4.36 -2.19 -1.91
C GLY A 6 4.62 -2.09 -0.43
N VAL A 7 5.30 -1.03 -0.02
CA VAL A 7 5.54 -0.73 1.38
C VAL A 7 5.14 0.71 1.63
N ALA A 8 4.23 0.94 2.55
CA ALA A 8 3.85 2.28 2.95
C ALA A 8 4.16 2.44 4.43
N ARG A 9 4.80 3.56 4.79
CA ARG A 9 5.18 3.86 6.16
C ARG A 9 4.42 5.08 6.62
N PHE A 10 3.80 4.96 7.78
CA PHE A 10 2.99 6.01 8.37
C PHE A 10 3.60 6.47 9.68
N THR A 11 3.62 7.80 9.88
CA THR A 11 3.85 8.40 11.20
C THR A 11 2.56 9.09 11.55
N PHE A 12 1.83 8.59 12.55
CA PHE A 12 0.47 9.03 12.81
C PHE A 12 0.44 10.42 13.46
N HIS A 13 -0.55 11.22 13.06
CA HIS A 13 -0.89 12.43 13.79
C HIS A 13 -1.45 12.02 15.16
N GLU A 14 -1.30 12.87 16.15
CA GLU A 14 -1.73 12.58 17.50
C GLU A 14 -3.22 12.20 17.52
N GLY A 15 -3.51 11.07 18.17
CA GLY A 15 -4.86 10.58 18.35
C GLY A 15 -5.49 9.92 17.13
N LYS A 16 -4.71 9.67 16.06
CA LYS A 16 -5.27 9.15 14.81
C LYS A 16 -5.05 7.66 14.57
N VAL A 17 -4.32 6.97 15.44
CA VAL A 17 -4.03 5.55 15.20
C VAL A 17 -5.30 4.69 15.23
N GLU A 18 -6.28 5.01 16.08
CA GLU A 18 -7.52 4.23 16.14
C GLU A 18 -8.32 4.39 14.84
N GLU A 19 -8.33 5.58 14.29
CA GLU A 19 -8.96 5.84 12.98
C GLU A 19 -8.26 5.04 11.89
N PHE A 20 -6.93 5.02 11.90
CA PHE A 20 -6.15 4.23 10.95
C PHE A 20 -6.52 2.76 11.03
N LYS A 21 -6.59 2.21 12.24
CA LYS A 21 -6.96 0.80 12.45
C LYS A 21 -8.34 0.49 11.90
N ARG A 22 -9.30 1.37 12.16
CA ARG A 22 -10.67 1.19 11.69
C ARG A 22 -10.74 1.19 10.17
N LEU A 23 -10.04 2.13 9.53
CA LEU A 23 -10.01 2.23 8.07
C LEU A 23 -9.29 1.04 7.45
N CYS A 24 -8.22 0.58 8.07
CA CYS A 24 -7.50 -0.61 7.58
C CYS A 24 -8.38 -1.85 7.61
N ALA A 25 -9.22 -1.99 8.62
CA ALA A 25 -10.16 -3.10 8.68
C ALA A 25 -11.14 -3.06 7.51
N GLN A 26 -11.61 -1.86 7.14
CA GLN A 26 -12.48 -1.69 5.98
C GLN A 26 -11.75 -2.02 4.68
N VAL A 27 -10.51 -1.58 4.54
CA VAL A 27 -9.71 -1.92 3.35
C VAL A 27 -9.54 -3.42 3.25
N MET A 28 -9.26 -4.09 4.36
CA MET A 28 -9.07 -5.54 4.36
C MET A 28 -10.32 -6.26 3.87
N ASP A 29 -11.50 -5.79 4.26
CA ASP A 29 -12.76 -6.37 3.80
C ASP A 29 -12.92 -6.20 2.29
N VAL A 30 -12.57 -5.03 1.75
CA VAL A 30 -12.63 -4.76 0.31
C VAL A 30 -11.65 -5.64 -0.45
N VAL A 31 -10.43 -5.75 0.05
CA VAL A 31 -9.40 -6.59 -0.57
C VAL A 31 -9.87 -8.04 -0.67
N ARG A 32 -10.41 -8.58 0.42
CA ARG A 32 -10.91 -9.96 0.45
C ARG A 32 -12.09 -10.17 -0.50
N ALA A 33 -12.93 -9.16 -0.64
CA ALA A 33 -14.15 -9.29 -1.44
C ALA A 33 -13.90 -9.03 -2.93
N LYS A 34 -12.97 -8.16 -3.29
CA LYS A 34 -12.87 -7.65 -4.67
C LYS A 34 -11.54 -7.90 -5.36
N ASP A 35 -10.42 -7.90 -4.62
CA ASP A 35 -9.13 -8.05 -5.26
C ASP A 35 -8.90 -9.49 -5.69
N ILE A 36 -8.39 -9.66 -6.90
CA ILE A 36 -8.07 -10.98 -7.45
C ILE A 36 -6.56 -11.23 -7.37
N GLY A 37 -5.76 -10.21 -7.66
CA GLY A 37 -4.31 -10.37 -7.79
C GLY A 37 -3.50 -9.96 -6.56
N THR A 38 -4.15 -9.58 -5.47
CA THR A 38 -3.45 -9.24 -4.22
C THR A 38 -3.11 -10.53 -3.49
N LEU A 39 -1.82 -10.80 -3.34
CA LEU A 39 -1.32 -12.03 -2.74
C LEU A 39 -1.16 -11.91 -1.24
N GLN A 40 -0.86 -10.70 -0.75
CA GLN A 40 -0.62 -10.48 0.67
C GLN A 40 -0.89 -9.01 1.00
N TYR A 41 -1.47 -8.77 2.17
CA TYR A 41 -1.77 -7.43 2.63
C TYR A 41 -1.69 -7.45 4.15
N VAL A 42 -0.62 -6.89 4.71
CA VAL A 42 -0.34 -6.98 6.15
C VAL A 42 -0.08 -5.59 6.70
N ILE A 43 -0.69 -5.29 7.83
CA ILE A 43 -0.49 -4.02 8.52
C ILE A 43 0.26 -4.29 9.82
N TYR A 44 1.35 -3.56 10.02
CA TYR A 44 2.21 -3.67 11.19
C TYR A 44 2.18 -2.36 11.97
N LEU A 45 2.25 -2.45 13.29
CA LEU A 45 2.37 -1.27 14.15
C LEU A 45 3.59 -1.46 15.04
N ASN A 46 4.30 -0.38 15.33
CA ASN A 46 5.40 -0.43 16.30
C ASN A 46 4.83 -0.45 17.72
N ASP A 47 5.71 -0.64 18.71
CA ASP A 47 5.27 -0.92 20.09
C ASP A 47 4.37 0.15 20.69
N ASP A 48 4.72 1.44 20.49
CA ASP A 48 3.90 2.54 21.04
C ASP A 48 2.81 3.00 20.08
N GLN A 49 2.69 2.33 18.92
CA GLN A 49 1.69 2.62 17.90
C GLN A 49 1.76 4.05 17.36
N SER A 50 2.95 4.63 17.35
CA SER A 50 3.19 5.93 16.74
C SER A 50 3.43 5.81 15.24
N GLU A 51 3.83 4.62 14.76
CA GLU A 51 4.14 4.37 13.37
C GLU A 51 3.53 3.05 12.91
N GLY A 52 3.23 2.98 11.63
CA GLY A 52 2.72 1.77 11.03
C GLY A 52 3.36 1.50 9.69
N VAL A 53 3.38 0.24 9.29
CA VAL A 53 3.86 -0.20 7.98
C VAL A 53 2.79 -1.06 7.35
N VAL A 54 2.41 -0.74 6.12
CA VAL A 54 1.52 -1.57 5.32
C VAL A 54 2.38 -2.28 4.28
N TYR A 55 2.39 -3.60 4.31
CA TYR A 55 3.11 -4.41 3.35
C TYR A 55 2.12 -5.09 2.43
N GLU A 56 2.35 -4.96 1.12
CA GLU A 56 1.45 -5.46 0.10
C GLU A 56 2.23 -6.25 -0.93
N ARG A 57 1.66 -7.34 -1.40
CA ARG A 57 2.27 -8.15 -2.45
C ARG A 57 1.23 -8.48 -3.50
N TYR A 58 1.57 -8.22 -4.76
CA TYR A 58 0.65 -8.36 -5.90
C TYR A 58 1.28 -9.26 -6.96
N GLN A 59 0.43 -10.00 -7.66
CA GLN A 59 0.95 -10.92 -8.68
C GLN A 59 1.54 -10.19 -9.89
N ASN A 60 1.12 -8.94 -10.15
CA ASN A 60 1.64 -8.13 -11.26
C ASN A 60 1.21 -6.68 -11.09
N SER A 61 1.64 -5.82 -12.03
CA SER A 61 1.31 -4.40 -12.00
C SER A 61 -0.19 -4.12 -12.15
N GLU A 62 -0.88 -4.92 -12.95
CA GLU A 62 -2.32 -4.72 -13.15
C GLU A 62 -3.09 -4.94 -11.84
N ALA A 63 -2.63 -5.87 -11.01
CA ALA A 63 -3.25 -6.12 -9.72
C ALA A 63 -3.12 -4.92 -8.79
N VAL A 64 -2.00 -4.19 -8.85
CA VAL A 64 -1.82 -2.95 -8.07
C VAL A 64 -2.83 -1.90 -8.50
N ILE A 65 -2.98 -1.71 -9.82
CA ILE A 65 -3.91 -0.72 -10.37
C ILE A 65 -5.34 -1.08 -10.00
N GLU A 66 -5.69 -2.35 -10.10
CA GLU A 66 -7.03 -2.84 -9.74
C GLU A 66 -7.31 -2.58 -8.26
N HIS A 67 -6.34 -2.91 -7.39
CA HIS A 67 -6.47 -2.66 -5.96
C HIS A 67 -6.76 -1.18 -5.68
N ALA A 68 -6.00 -0.29 -6.29
CA ALA A 68 -6.17 1.16 -6.10
C ALA A 68 -7.57 1.61 -6.51
N THR A 69 -8.15 1.00 -7.54
CA THR A 69 -9.50 1.32 -7.98
C THR A 69 -10.53 0.92 -6.92
N HIS A 70 -10.33 -0.22 -6.27
CA HIS A 70 -11.27 -0.74 -5.28
C HIS A 70 -11.24 0.06 -3.97
N VAL A 71 -10.08 0.57 -3.57
CA VAL A 71 -9.91 1.15 -2.22
C VAL A 71 -9.68 2.67 -2.23
N GLY A 72 -9.78 3.32 -3.39
CA GLY A 72 -9.38 4.72 -3.56
C GLY A 72 -9.89 5.68 -2.48
N ASP A 73 -11.20 5.66 -2.20
CA ASP A 73 -11.80 6.55 -1.23
C ASP A 73 -11.29 6.28 0.20
N LEU A 74 -11.12 5.01 0.53
CA LEU A 74 -10.59 4.62 1.84
C LEU A 74 -9.13 5.04 1.99
N MET A 75 -8.35 4.94 0.93
CA MET A 75 -6.94 5.32 0.97
C MET A 75 -6.75 6.81 1.23
N GLU A 76 -7.61 7.65 0.66
CA GLU A 76 -7.55 9.08 0.93
C GLU A 76 -7.73 9.36 2.42
N ALA A 77 -8.71 8.70 3.04
CA ALA A 77 -8.96 8.84 4.48
C ALA A 77 -7.79 8.30 5.31
N ILE A 78 -7.19 7.19 4.87
CA ILE A 78 -6.04 6.60 5.56
C ILE A 78 -4.84 7.56 5.52
N PHE A 79 -4.57 8.16 4.37
CA PHE A 79 -3.45 9.09 4.23
C PHE A 79 -3.62 10.32 5.11
N ALA A 80 -4.85 10.68 5.46
CA ALA A 80 -5.13 11.81 6.33
C ALA A 80 -4.79 11.53 7.81
N THR A 81 -4.50 10.28 8.18
CA THR A 81 -4.20 9.94 9.56
C THR A 81 -2.77 10.22 9.98
N GLY A 82 -1.90 10.60 9.06
CA GLY A 82 -0.51 10.88 9.38
C GLY A 82 0.32 11.26 8.16
N SER A 83 1.61 11.35 8.35
CA SER A 83 2.57 11.49 7.27
C SER A 83 2.83 10.11 6.69
N VAL A 84 2.93 10.01 5.35
CA VAL A 84 3.11 8.73 4.69
C VAL A 84 4.20 8.81 3.64
N SER A 85 4.99 7.74 3.54
CA SER A 85 5.93 7.53 2.44
C SER A 85 5.68 6.13 1.89
N GLY A 86 5.84 5.97 0.57
CA GLY A 86 5.56 4.70 -0.08
C GLY A 86 6.61 4.31 -1.09
N GLU A 87 6.77 3.00 -1.28
CA GLU A 87 7.72 2.42 -2.23
C GLU A 87 7.07 1.26 -2.95
N LEU A 88 7.41 1.12 -4.23
CA LEU A 88 7.11 -0.09 -5.00
C LEU A 88 8.41 -0.82 -5.26
N LEU A 89 8.40 -2.12 -5.04
CA LEU A 89 9.58 -2.98 -5.25
C LEU A 89 9.26 -3.96 -6.38
N GLY A 90 10.09 -3.97 -7.41
CA GLY A 90 9.92 -4.87 -8.54
C GLY A 90 10.08 -4.14 -9.87
N GLU A 91 9.51 -4.71 -10.92
CA GLU A 91 9.56 -4.17 -12.28
C GLU A 91 8.15 -3.71 -12.69
N PRO A 92 7.74 -2.49 -12.31
CA PRO A 92 6.39 -2.03 -12.66
C PRO A 92 6.24 -1.81 -14.16
N SER A 93 5.03 -2.03 -14.66
CA SER A 93 4.69 -1.76 -16.04
C SER A 93 4.75 -0.26 -16.33
N ALA A 94 4.76 0.10 -17.61
CA ALA A 94 4.70 1.51 -18.01
C ALA A 94 3.44 2.17 -17.48
N GLU A 95 2.31 1.45 -17.47
CA GLU A 95 1.04 1.97 -16.98
C GLU A 95 1.10 2.26 -15.47
N LEU A 96 1.65 1.32 -14.68
CA LEU A 96 1.78 1.52 -13.24
C LEU A 96 2.76 2.65 -12.93
N THR A 97 3.87 2.71 -13.65
CA THR A 97 4.86 3.79 -13.51
C THR A 97 4.20 5.15 -13.76
N ALA A 98 3.39 5.25 -14.82
CA ALA A 98 2.68 6.49 -15.13
C ALA A 98 1.65 6.83 -14.04
N ALA A 99 0.95 5.82 -13.52
CA ALA A 99 -0.08 6.02 -12.50
C ALA A 99 0.52 6.52 -11.17
N THR A 100 1.77 6.18 -10.88
CA THR A 100 2.43 6.59 -9.63
C THR A 100 3.29 7.86 -9.81
N ALA A 101 3.45 8.35 -11.03
CA ALA A 101 4.25 9.55 -11.29
C ALA A 101 3.67 10.74 -10.53
N GLY A 102 4.52 11.46 -9.82
CA GLY A 102 4.11 12.64 -9.05
C GLY A 102 3.41 12.33 -7.73
N SER A 103 3.23 11.07 -7.38
CA SER A 103 2.54 10.68 -6.15
C SER A 103 3.44 10.64 -4.92
N GLY A 104 4.75 10.76 -5.10
CA GLY A 104 5.71 10.61 -4.02
C GLY A 104 6.14 9.17 -3.77
N VAL A 105 5.58 8.22 -4.53
CA VAL A 105 5.99 6.81 -4.43
C VAL A 105 7.33 6.62 -5.14
N SER A 106 8.28 5.99 -4.46
CA SER A 106 9.58 5.65 -5.04
C SER A 106 9.56 4.23 -5.59
N ILE A 107 10.23 4.03 -6.70
CA ILE A 107 10.30 2.70 -7.33
C ILE A 107 11.72 2.17 -7.17
N PHE A 108 11.83 0.94 -6.64
CA PHE A 108 13.11 0.24 -6.47
C PHE A 108 13.06 -1.05 -7.26
N ARG A 109 13.97 -1.17 -8.23
CA ARG A 109 14.04 -2.36 -9.09
C ARG A 109 15.04 -3.36 -8.51
N PRO A 110 14.81 -4.66 -8.72
CA PRO A 110 15.73 -5.67 -8.18
C PRO A 110 17.12 -5.52 -8.78
N PHE A 111 18.12 -5.56 -7.92
CA PHE A 111 19.51 -5.59 -8.33
C PHE A 111 20.08 -7.00 -8.23
N LEU A 112 19.74 -7.71 -7.15
CA LEU A 112 20.29 -9.03 -6.89
C LEU A 112 19.30 -9.80 -6.03
N SER A 113 19.13 -11.08 -6.36
CA SER A 113 18.27 -11.95 -5.57
C SER A 113 18.77 -13.40 -5.67
N MET A 114 18.32 -14.22 -4.73
CA MET A 114 18.59 -15.65 -4.80
C MET A 114 17.56 -16.34 -5.66
#